data_f2b2a8b41e11bf9c285069cd89afc530
#
_entry.id   f2b2a8b41e11bf9c285069cd89afc530
#
_cell.length_a   1.000
_cell.length_b   1.000
_cell.length_c   1.000
_cell.angle_alpha   90.00
_cell.angle_beta   90.00
_cell.angle_gamma   90.00
#
_symmetry.space_group_name_H-M   'P 1'
#
loop_
_entity.id
_entity.type
_entity.pdbx_description
1 polymer ?
#
loop_
_entity_poly.entity_id
_entity_poly.type
_entity_poly.pdbx_seq_one_letter_code
_entity_poly.pdbx_strand_id
1 'polypeptide(L)'
;VAKKTIIVFSGDLDKALAAFIIANGAAAMGDEVTMFFTFWGLNILRKPEKVRTQSKKGFLQAMFGGMMPRGAGKLGLSKMNFGGMGAAMMRKVMKQHNVSSVEELIATAREQGIKMVACTMSMDVLGFKPEELIDGVEFAGVASYLGEADEANVNLFI
;
A
#
# COMPACT_ATOMS: atom_id res chain seq x y z
N VAL A 1 13.75 18.86 10.60
CA VAL A 1 13.23 17.54 10.23
C VAL A 1 12.86 17.57 8.75
N ALA A 2 13.46 16.67 7.98
CA ALA A 2 13.11 16.53 6.57
C ALA A 2 11.77 15.80 6.42
N LYS A 3 11.04 16.15 5.37
CA LYS A 3 9.79 15.49 5.03
C LYS A 3 9.92 14.79 3.69
N LYS A 4 9.36 13.60 3.61
CA LYS A 4 9.35 12.80 2.38
C LYS A 4 7.95 12.29 2.10
N THR A 5 7.57 12.29 0.84
CA THR A 5 6.32 11.67 0.42
C THR A 5 6.58 10.58 -0.61
N ILE A 6 5.75 9.55 -0.59
CA ILE A 6 5.79 8.46 -1.57
C ILE A 6 4.37 8.21 -2.04
N ILE A 7 4.13 8.41 -3.34
CA ILE A 7 2.90 7.91 -3.96
C ILE A 7 3.10 6.44 -4.26
N VAL A 8 2.25 5.60 -3.69
CA VAL A 8 2.24 4.17 -3.94
C VAL A 8 1.08 3.87 -4.89
N PHE A 9 1.40 3.86 -6.17
CA PHE A 9 0.44 3.59 -7.24
C PHE A 9 0.35 2.10 -7.58
N SER A 10 1.48 1.41 -7.52
CA SER A 10 1.59 0.01 -7.93
C SER A 10 1.25 -0.93 -6.79
N GLY A 11 0.47 -1.97 -7.10
CA GLY A 11 0.13 -3.02 -6.16
C GLY A 11 0.99 -4.28 -6.27
N ASP A 12 2.14 -4.19 -6.95
CA ASP A 12 3.02 -5.33 -7.12
C ASP A 12 3.91 -5.55 -5.89
N LEU A 13 4.21 -6.80 -5.57
CA LEU A 13 5.02 -7.17 -4.41
C LEU A 13 6.38 -6.46 -4.39
N ASP A 14 7.09 -6.49 -5.50
CA ASP A 14 8.43 -5.87 -5.63
C ASP A 14 8.38 -4.35 -5.46
N LYS A 15 7.37 -3.70 -5.99
CA LYS A 15 7.19 -2.24 -5.87
C LYS A 15 6.73 -1.86 -4.46
N ALA A 16 5.86 -2.65 -3.85
CA ALA A 16 5.46 -2.45 -2.46
C ALA A 16 6.66 -2.58 -1.52
N LEU A 17 7.52 -3.57 -1.74
CA LEU A 17 8.77 -3.72 -0.99
C LEU A 17 9.64 -2.47 -1.11
N ALA A 18 9.85 -1.98 -2.33
CA ALA A 18 10.65 -0.78 -2.56
C ALA A 18 10.08 0.42 -1.81
N ALA A 19 8.78 0.65 -1.91
CA ALA A 19 8.12 1.77 -1.25
C ALA A 19 8.29 1.72 0.27
N PHE A 20 8.03 0.58 0.90
CA PHE A 20 8.13 0.45 2.35
C PHE A 20 9.57 0.40 2.86
N ILE A 21 10.52 -0.14 2.09
CA ILE A 21 11.93 -0.10 2.45
C ILE A 21 12.42 1.36 2.49
N ILE A 22 12.07 2.15 1.47
CA ILE A 22 12.43 3.57 1.42
C ILE A 22 11.75 4.34 2.56
N ALA A 23 10.46 4.12 2.77
CA ALA A 23 9.70 4.81 3.82
C ALA A 23 10.25 4.51 5.21
N ASN A 24 10.47 3.25 5.53
CA ASN A 24 11.00 2.83 6.83
C ASN A 24 12.43 3.32 7.03
N GLY A 25 13.24 3.29 5.98
CA GLY A 25 14.61 3.82 6.02
C GLY A 25 14.62 5.31 6.32
N ALA A 26 13.79 6.10 5.65
CA ALA A 26 13.68 7.54 5.89
C ALA A 26 13.20 7.84 7.32
N ALA A 27 12.19 7.13 7.79
CA ALA A 27 11.68 7.29 9.15
C ALA A 27 12.74 6.92 10.21
N ALA A 28 13.52 5.89 9.95
CA ALA A 28 14.63 5.51 10.83
C ALA A 28 15.73 6.58 10.90
N MET A 29 15.85 7.39 9.87
CA MET A 29 16.76 8.55 9.84
C MET A 29 16.19 9.77 10.55
N GLY A 30 14.96 9.71 11.04
CA GLY A 30 14.29 10.80 11.72
C GLY A 30 13.42 11.69 10.83
N ASP A 31 13.20 11.30 9.58
CA ASP A 31 12.36 12.06 8.66
C ASP A 31 10.87 11.80 8.92
N GLU A 32 10.05 12.81 8.65
CA GLU A 32 8.61 12.61 8.56
C GLU A 32 8.26 12.03 7.19
N VAL A 33 7.52 10.94 7.17
CA VAL A 33 7.17 10.23 5.93
C VAL A 33 5.66 10.11 5.79
N THR A 34 5.17 10.50 4.63
CA THR A 34 3.77 10.29 4.23
C THR A 34 3.74 9.40 2.99
N MET A 35 2.98 8.32 3.07
CA MET A 35 2.72 7.42 1.95
C MET A 35 1.28 7.61 1.49
N PHE A 36 1.09 7.91 0.22
CA PHE A 36 -0.22 8.12 -0.39
C PHE A 36 -0.53 6.98 -1.34
N PHE A 37 -1.47 6.13 -0.93
CA PHE A 37 -1.85 4.92 -1.68
C PHE A 37 -2.98 5.26 -2.63
N THR A 38 -2.76 5.02 -3.90
CA THR A 38 -3.75 5.30 -4.94
C THR A 38 -3.83 4.14 -5.91
N PHE A 39 -5.01 3.95 -6.47
CA PHE A 39 -5.32 2.93 -7.47
C PHE A 39 -4.87 1.52 -7.05
N TRP A 40 -3.97 0.88 -7.80
CA TRP A 40 -3.51 -0.48 -7.48
C TRP A 40 -2.80 -0.58 -6.13
N GLY A 41 -2.17 0.50 -5.68
CA GLY A 41 -1.52 0.57 -4.37
C GLY A 41 -2.47 0.35 -3.21
N LEU A 42 -3.77 0.62 -3.37
CA LEU A 42 -4.77 0.36 -2.34
C LEU A 42 -4.90 -1.12 -2.00
N ASN A 43 -4.58 -2.01 -2.94
CA ASN A 43 -4.63 -3.45 -2.68
C ASN A 43 -3.68 -3.90 -1.57
N ILE A 44 -2.58 -3.17 -1.38
CA ILE A 44 -1.60 -3.43 -0.30
C ILE A 44 -2.24 -3.27 1.07
N LEU A 45 -3.13 -2.29 1.20
CA LEU A 45 -3.78 -1.92 2.47
C LEU A 45 -5.07 -2.68 2.76
N ARG A 46 -5.53 -3.54 1.85
CA ARG A 46 -6.75 -4.30 2.06
C ARG A 46 -6.57 -5.33 3.17
N LYS A 47 -7.60 -5.51 3.99
CA LYS A 47 -7.63 -6.60 4.96
C LYS A 47 -7.61 -7.94 4.22
N PRO A 48 -6.85 -8.94 4.70
CA PRO A 48 -6.79 -10.25 4.03
C PRO A 48 -8.11 -11.01 4.10
N GLU A 49 -8.91 -10.76 5.12
CA GLU A 49 -10.24 -11.34 5.27
C GLU A 49 -11.31 -10.53 4.53
N LYS A 50 -12.34 -11.22 4.05
CA LYS A 50 -13.48 -10.57 3.43
C LYS A 50 -14.35 -9.90 4.51
N VAL A 51 -14.49 -8.58 4.42
CA VAL A 51 -15.24 -7.77 5.38
C VAL A 51 -16.61 -7.42 4.81
N ARG A 52 -17.65 -7.52 5.63
CA ARG A 52 -18.98 -7.08 5.26
C ARG A 52 -19.02 -5.55 5.27
N THR A 53 -19.39 -4.96 4.14
CA THR A 53 -19.48 -3.51 4.00
C THR A 53 -20.88 -3.00 4.34
N GLN A 54 -20.98 -1.79 4.89
CA GLN A 54 -22.24 -1.17 5.26
C GLN A 54 -23.07 -0.76 4.04
N SER A 55 -22.42 -0.42 2.94
CA SER A 55 -23.08 -0.04 1.70
C SER A 55 -22.80 -1.07 0.60
N LYS A 56 -23.79 -1.28 -0.28
CA LYS A 56 -23.64 -2.18 -1.40
C LYS A 56 -22.71 -1.58 -2.45
N LYS A 57 -21.88 -2.45 -3.03
CA LYS A 57 -21.04 -2.11 -4.17
C LYS A 57 -21.79 -2.36 -5.46
N GLY A 58 -21.42 -1.61 -6.51
CA GLY A 58 -21.86 -1.93 -7.86
C GLY A 58 -21.33 -3.31 -8.30
N PHE A 59 -22.01 -3.94 -9.24
CA PHE A 59 -21.64 -5.27 -9.73
C PHE A 59 -20.20 -5.30 -10.27
N LEU A 60 -19.82 -4.32 -11.10
CA LEU A 60 -18.47 -4.24 -11.66
C LEU A 60 -17.41 -4.05 -10.59
N GLN A 61 -17.69 -3.20 -9.60
CA GLN A 61 -16.78 -2.96 -8.49
C GLN A 61 -16.57 -4.23 -7.64
N ALA A 62 -17.64 -4.97 -7.38
CA ALA A 62 -17.55 -6.22 -6.63
C ALA A 62 -16.75 -7.28 -7.40
N MET A 63 -16.93 -7.34 -8.72
CA MET A 63 -16.20 -8.27 -9.58
C MET A 63 -14.70 -7.93 -9.60
N PHE A 64 -14.34 -6.67 -9.83
CA PHE A 64 -12.94 -6.23 -9.81
C PHE A 64 -12.30 -6.45 -8.45
N GLY A 65 -13.02 -6.12 -7.38
CA GLY A 65 -12.53 -6.33 -6.02
C GLY A 65 -12.25 -7.79 -5.69
N GLY A 66 -13.05 -8.71 -6.23
CA GLY A 66 -12.83 -10.15 -6.09
C GLY A 66 -11.66 -10.67 -6.89
N MET A 67 -11.32 -10.03 -8.01
CA MET A 67 -10.20 -10.43 -8.88
C MET A 67 -8.87 -9.83 -8.44
N MET A 68 -8.89 -8.70 -7.75
CA MET A 68 -7.67 -8.02 -7.29
C MET A 68 -7.09 -8.69 -6.04
N PRO A 69 -5.75 -8.61 -5.84
CA PRO A 69 -5.13 -9.10 -4.60
C PRO A 69 -5.74 -8.44 -3.36
N ARG A 70 -5.95 -9.24 -2.33
CA ARG A 70 -6.54 -8.79 -1.07
C ARG A 70 -5.47 -8.75 0.02
N GLY A 71 -4.79 -7.60 0.10
CA GLY A 71 -3.82 -7.33 1.14
C GLY A 71 -2.38 -7.71 0.79
N ALA A 72 -1.47 -7.32 1.66
CA ALA A 72 -0.02 -7.43 1.45
C ALA A 72 0.48 -8.86 1.21
N GLY A 73 -0.20 -9.85 1.76
CA GLY A 73 0.19 -11.25 1.60
C GLY A 73 -0.22 -11.90 0.27
N LYS A 74 -0.98 -11.19 -0.56
CA LYS A 74 -1.52 -11.71 -1.82
C LYS A 74 -0.99 -11.01 -3.06
N LEU A 75 -0.06 -10.09 -2.91
CA LEU A 75 0.48 -9.32 -4.03
C LEU A 75 1.27 -10.20 -4.98
N GLY A 76 1.08 -9.98 -6.29
CA GLY A 76 1.87 -10.63 -7.33
C GLY A 76 3.11 -9.80 -7.68
N LEU A 77 4.04 -10.41 -8.41
CA LEU A 77 5.21 -9.69 -8.94
C LEU A 77 4.84 -8.89 -10.18
N SER A 78 5.55 -7.79 -10.42
CA SER A 78 5.39 -6.97 -11.63
C SER A 78 5.86 -7.71 -12.88
N LYS A 79 6.86 -8.57 -12.72
CA LYS A 79 7.42 -9.40 -13.79
C LYS A 79 7.63 -10.82 -13.27
N MET A 80 7.49 -11.80 -14.15
CA MET A 80 7.73 -13.21 -13.82
C MET A 80 6.81 -13.76 -12.71
N ASN A 81 5.58 -13.23 -12.63
CA ASN A 81 4.63 -13.67 -11.61
C ASN A 81 4.06 -15.07 -11.88
N PHE A 82 3.90 -15.45 -13.13
CA PHE A 82 3.40 -16.77 -13.54
C PHE A 82 2.13 -17.20 -12.79
N GLY A 83 1.13 -16.32 -12.73
CA GLY A 83 -0.13 -16.60 -12.06
C GLY A 83 -0.04 -16.70 -10.52
N GLY A 84 1.02 -16.13 -9.94
CA GLY A 84 1.26 -16.14 -8.50
C GLY A 84 2.39 -17.07 -8.06
N MET A 85 2.84 -17.98 -8.93
CA MET A 85 3.94 -18.89 -8.62
C MET A 85 5.26 -18.12 -8.40
N GLY A 86 5.52 -17.12 -9.25
CA GLY A 86 6.71 -16.27 -9.11
C GLY A 86 6.73 -15.50 -7.79
N ALA A 87 5.59 -14.95 -7.39
CA ALA A 87 5.47 -14.27 -6.10
C ALA A 87 5.70 -15.22 -4.92
N ALA A 88 5.16 -16.44 -4.98
CA ALA A 88 5.36 -17.46 -3.94
C ALA A 88 6.84 -17.84 -3.82
N MET A 89 7.51 -18.03 -4.95
CA MET A 89 8.95 -18.32 -4.99
C MET A 89 9.76 -17.16 -4.43
N MET A 90 9.41 -15.93 -4.81
CA MET A 90 10.09 -14.74 -4.32
C MET A 90 9.96 -14.60 -2.80
N ARG A 91 8.77 -14.83 -2.26
CA ARG A 91 8.57 -14.80 -0.80
C ARG A 91 9.41 -15.84 -0.08
N LYS A 92 9.58 -17.02 -0.69
CA LYS A 92 10.44 -18.06 -0.14
C LYS A 92 11.92 -17.63 -0.12
N VAL A 93 12.40 -17.05 -1.22
CA VAL A 93 13.77 -16.52 -1.31
C VAL A 93 13.98 -15.40 -0.29
N MET A 94 13.04 -14.48 -0.17
CA MET A 94 13.09 -13.40 0.82
C MET A 94 13.24 -13.96 2.24
N LYS A 95 12.44 -14.97 2.58
CA LYS A 95 12.50 -15.62 3.90
C LYS A 95 13.86 -16.29 4.14
N GLN A 96 14.43 -16.95 3.13
CA GLN A 96 15.74 -17.57 3.20
C GLN A 96 16.88 -16.56 3.44
N HIS A 97 16.71 -15.34 2.95
CA HIS A 97 17.70 -14.26 3.09
C HIS A 97 17.37 -13.26 4.20
N ASN A 98 16.39 -13.57 5.05
CA ASN A 98 15.96 -12.73 6.16
C ASN A 98 15.47 -11.34 5.70
N VAL A 99 14.87 -11.26 4.53
CA VAL A 99 14.22 -10.04 4.04
C VAL A 99 12.81 -9.98 4.59
N SER A 100 12.46 -8.85 5.21
CA SER A 100 11.13 -8.65 5.80
C SER A 100 10.03 -8.72 4.74
N SER A 101 8.91 -9.34 5.10
CA SER A 101 7.71 -9.34 4.26
C SER A 101 7.06 -7.95 4.22
N VAL A 102 6.18 -7.73 3.25
CA VAL A 102 5.43 -6.46 3.18
C VAL A 102 4.60 -6.27 4.45
N GLU A 103 3.99 -7.34 4.98
CA GLU A 103 3.23 -7.27 6.23
C GLU A 103 4.10 -6.80 7.40
N GLU A 104 5.31 -7.32 7.52
CA GLU A 104 6.26 -6.90 8.55
C GLU A 104 6.71 -5.45 8.36
N LEU A 105 6.93 -5.03 7.11
CA LEU A 105 7.30 -3.65 6.79
C LEU A 105 6.17 -2.67 7.11
N ILE A 106 4.91 -3.05 6.90
CA ILE A 106 3.75 -2.25 7.30
C ILE A 106 3.70 -2.09 8.83
N ALA A 107 3.93 -3.17 9.55
CA ALA A 107 3.97 -3.12 11.02
C ALA A 107 5.07 -2.16 11.51
N THR A 108 6.26 -2.24 10.92
CA THR A 108 7.37 -1.33 11.22
C THR A 108 7.00 0.12 10.90
N ALA A 109 6.36 0.36 9.77
CA ALA A 109 5.92 1.70 9.36
C ALA A 109 4.96 2.31 10.38
N ARG A 110 4.02 1.52 10.89
CA ARG A 110 3.12 1.96 11.96
C ARG A 110 3.86 2.31 13.24
N GLU A 111 4.78 1.47 13.66
CA GLU A 111 5.59 1.70 14.87
C GLU A 111 6.42 2.98 14.76
N GLN A 112 6.90 3.29 13.56
CA GLN A 112 7.67 4.50 13.30
C GLN A 112 6.82 5.75 13.09
N GLY A 113 5.50 5.63 13.11
CA GLY A 113 4.60 6.76 12.93
C GLY A 113 4.51 7.27 11.49
N ILE A 114 4.82 6.43 10.50
CA ILE A 114 4.64 6.79 9.09
C ILE A 114 3.15 6.98 8.81
N LYS A 115 2.82 8.11 8.20
CA LYS A 115 1.46 8.44 7.83
C LYS A 115 1.10 7.70 6.54
N MET A 116 0.12 6.80 6.63
CA MET A 116 -0.40 6.07 5.48
C MET A 116 -1.77 6.62 5.12
N VAL A 117 -1.93 7.12 3.91
CA VAL A 117 -3.15 7.77 3.44
C VAL A 117 -3.69 7.04 2.22
N ALA A 118 -4.96 6.67 2.25
CA ALA A 118 -5.67 6.08 1.12
C ALA A 118 -6.39 7.16 0.33
N CYS A 119 -6.23 7.15 -1.00
CA CYS A 119 -6.90 8.09 -1.89
C CYS A 119 -8.40 7.79 -1.98
N THR A 120 -9.22 8.73 -1.52
CA THR A 120 -10.68 8.56 -1.48
C THR A 120 -11.30 8.41 -2.87
N MET A 121 -10.79 9.14 -3.86
CA MET A 121 -11.28 9.02 -5.24
C MET A 121 -11.01 7.62 -5.80
N SER A 122 -9.80 7.10 -5.60
CA SER A 122 -9.47 5.74 -6.06
C SER A 122 -10.29 4.68 -5.33
N MET A 123 -10.56 4.89 -4.05
CA MET A 123 -11.44 3.99 -3.28
C MET A 123 -12.84 3.96 -3.89
N ASP A 124 -13.38 5.12 -4.24
CA ASP A 124 -14.72 5.22 -4.85
C ASP A 124 -14.76 4.52 -6.21
N VAL A 125 -13.74 4.71 -7.05
CA VAL A 125 -13.65 4.08 -8.37
C VAL A 125 -13.55 2.56 -8.26
N LEU A 126 -12.69 2.07 -7.37
CA LEU A 126 -12.44 0.63 -7.20
C LEU A 126 -13.48 -0.05 -6.29
N GLY A 127 -14.32 0.72 -5.64
CA GLY A 127 -15.36 0.21 -4.75
C GLY A 127 -14.84 -0.26 -3.39
N PHE A 128 -13.72 0.26 -2.94
CA PHE A 128 -13.21 -0.06 -1.60
C PHE A 128 -13.85 0.84 -0.56
N LYS A 129 -14.30 0.22 0.53
CA LYS A 129 -14.88 0.92 1.68
C LYS A 129 -13.84 1.03 2.79
N PRO A 130 -13.91 2.07 3.65
CA PRO A 130 -12.94 2.23 4.73
C PRO A 130 -12.76 1.00 5.62
N GLU A 131 -13.84 0.28 5.90
CA GLU A 131 -13.82 -0.94 6.72
C GLU A 131 -13.08 -2.11 6.07
N GLU A 132 -12.80 -2.04 4.77
CA GLU A 132 -12.04 -3.07 4.05
C GLU A 132 -10.53 -2.87 4.12
N LEU A 133 -10.09 -1.71 4.58
CA LEU A 133 -8.67 -1.40 4.73
C LEU A 133 -8.20 -1.63 6.16
N ILE A 134 -6.90 -1.91 6.31
CA ILE A 134 -6.28 -2.13 7.61
C ILE A 134 -6.39 -0.90 8.50
N ASP A 135 -6.31 -1.08 9.81
CA ASP A 135 -6.38 0.01 10.78
C ASP A 135 -5.15 0.92 10.66
N GLY A 136 -5.31 2.17 11.08
CA GLY A 136 -4.23 3.16 11.06
C GLY A 136 -4.03 3.87 9.74
N VAL A 137 -4.93 3.67 8.78
CA VAL A 137 -4.93 4.36 7.50
C VAL A 137 -5.82 5.58 7.57
N GLU A 138 -5.32 6.73 7.12
CA GLU A 138 -6.10 7.95 6.96
C GLU A 138 -6.69 8.01 5.56
N PHE A 139 -7.70 8.84 5.38
CA PHE A 139 -8.42 8.97 4.10
C PHE A 139 -8.36 10.41 3.65
N ALA A 140 -7.89 10.67 2.43
CA ALA A 140 -7.80 12.02 1.89
C ALA A 140 -7.76 12.00 0.35
N GLY A 141 -7.93 13.18 -0.23
CA GLY A 141 -7.83 13.36 -1.68
C GLY A 141 -6.45 13.88 -2.09
N VAL A 142 -6.28 14.03 -3.41
CA VAL A 142 -5.00 14.49 -4.00
C VAL A 142 -4.61 15.89 -3.54
N ALA A 143 -5.56 16.77 -3.26
CA ALA A 143 -5.25 18.12 -2.77
C ALA A 143 -4.53 18.09 -1.43
N SER A 144 -4.95 17.20 -0.54
CA SER A 144 -4.29 16.98 0.74
C SER A 144 -2.87 16.45 0.56
N TYR A 145 -2.69 15.50 -0.36
CA TYR A 145 -1.37 14.99 -0.72
C TYR A 145 -0.46 16.10 -1.26
N LEU A 146 -0.95 16.92 -2.17
CA LEU A 146 -0.14 18.01 -2.76
C LEU A 146 0.32 19.00 -1.71
N GLY A 147 -0.51 19.29 -0.70
CA GLY A 147 -0.11 20.11 0.42
C GLY A 147 1.06 19.53 1.22
N GLU A 148 1.06 18.23 1.43
CA GLU A 148 2.18 17.52 2.06
C GLU A 148 3.42 17.54 1.16
N ALA A 149 3.23 17.36 -0.14
CA ALA A 149 4.31 17.33 -1.12
C ALA A 149 5.02 18.67 -1.26
N ASP A 150 4.28 19.77 -1.15
CA ASP A 150 4.85 21.12 -1.22
C ASP A 150 5.85 21.38 -0.08
N GLU A 151 5.63 20.77 1.07
CA GLU A 151 6.50 20.91 2.23
C GLU A 151 7.62 19.87 2.26
N ALA A 152 7.58 18.88 1.40
CA ALA A 152 8.54 17.79 1.39
C ALA A 152 9.74 18.10 0.49
N ASN A 153 10.92 17.64 0.91
CA ASN A 153 12.14 17.80 0.12
C ASN A 153 12.41 16.62 -0.84
N VAL A 154 11.68 15.52 -0.68
CA VAL A 154 11.72 14.38 -1.60
C VAL A 154 10.31 13.85 -1.82
N ASN A 155 9.91 13.75 -3.08
CA ASN A 155 8.61 13.21 -3.48
C ASN A 155 8.85 12.10 -4.50
N LEU A 156 8.40 10.89 -4.20
CA LEU A 156 8.59 9.71 -5.05
C LEU A 156 7.26 9.16 -5.54
N PHE A 157 7.31 8.53 -6.70
CA PHE A 157 6.18 7.83 -7.31
C PHE A 157 6.61 6.39 -7.63
N ILE A 158 5.96 5.41 -7.00
CA ILE A 158 6.30 3.99 -7.14
C ILE A 158 5.07 3.16 -7.54
#